data_256588f879f43664a4ddb480f04ed120
#
_entry.id   256588f879f43664a4ddb480f04ed120
#
_cell.length_a   1.000
_cell.length_b   1.000
_cell.length_c   1.000
_cell.angle_alpha   90.00
_cell.angle_beta   90.00
_cell.angle_gamma   90.00
#
_symmetry.space_group_name_H-M   'P 1'
#
loop_
_entity.id
_entity.type
_entity.pdbx_description
1 polymer ?
#
loop_
_entity_poly.entity_id
_entity_poly.type
_entity_poly.pdbx_seq_one_letter_code
_entity_poly.pdbx_strand_id
1 'polypeptide(L)'
;PEMEKQDGIFDFVVKNYDRYGEAVDKETVQNYLIGLYNTYILRLCSTGKTDYRQALGRIGGDLRAIYAGMPFGDLTAVEAVTLLADSYFNLFRHNLPLFFENMDKYFAGAGKALSINDYTQPIEDLYGIYQGNPPDNARPMLVQWLDRALTFDMTAQLRARLLVLLAENQQKTGDSAKAKQSLNQAFIVCAGIPEEAVKVQLQNMIREKLNDL
;
A
#
# COMPACT_ATOMS: atom_id res chain seq x y z
N PRO A 1 11.28 14.73 -11.44
CA PRO A 1 12.40 14.51 -12.33
C PRO A 1 12.24 13.16 -12.97
N GLU A 2 12.33 13.13 -14.30
CA GLU A 2 12.32 11.88 -15.02
C GLU A 2 13.62 11.16 -14.72
N MET A 3 13.54 10.02 -14.08
CA MET A 3 14.69 9.14 -13.88
C MET A 3 15.09 8.43 -15.20
N GLU A 4 15.00 9.11 -16.28
CA GLU A 4 15.71 8.69 -17.48
C GLU A 4 17.18 9.07 -17.29
N LYS A 5 17.99 8.07 -17.03
CA LYS A 5 19.46 7.93 -17.22
C LYS A 5 20.38 9.16 -17.31
N GLN A 6 19.88 10.39 -17.22
CA GLN A 6 20.61 11.62 -17.50
C GLN A 6 20.44 12.71 -16.44
N ASP A 7 19.75 12.45 -15.36
CA ASP A 7 19.81 13.41 -14.27
C ASP A 7 21.13 13.18 -13.50
N GLY A 8 22.15 13.91 -13.92
CA GLY A 8 23.47 13.86 -13.29
C GLY A 8 23.43 14.15 -11.79
N ILE A 9 22.39 14.80 -11.31
CA ILE A 9 22.14 15.05 -9.87
C ILE A 9 21.77 13.75 -9.18
N PHE A 10 20.88 12.96 -9.75
CA PHE A 10 20.47 11.68 -9.17
C PHE A 10 21.63 10.69 -9.08
N ASP A 11 22.34 10.47 -10.19
CA ASP A 11 23.55 9.63 -10.21
C ASP A 11 24.60 10.11 -9.23
N PHE A 12 24.74 11.43 -9.08
CA PHE A 12 25.67 12.03 -8.14
C PHE A 12 25.25 11.77 -6.68
N VAL A 13 23.98 11.91 -6.34
CA VAL A 13 23.45 11.63 -4.98
C VAL A 13 23.60 10.15 -4.64
N VAL A 14 23.27 9.23 -5.56
CA VAL A 14 23.43 7.78 -5.34
C VAL A 14 24.90 7.41 -5.14
N LYS A 15 25.79 7.91 -5.97
CA LYS A 15 27.25 7.65 -5.86
C LYS A 15 27.88 8.24 -4.60
N ASN A 16 27.30 9.29 -4.05
CA ASN A 16 27.78 9.97 -2.85
C ASN A 16 26.82 9.79 -1.66
N TYR A 17 26.04 8.72 -1.66
CA TYR A 17 24.99 8.47 -0.67
C TYR A 17 25.49 8.62 0.78
N ASP A 18 26.65 8.00 1.12
CA ASP A 18 27.22 8.06 2.46
C ASP A 18 27.63 9.50 2.85
N ARG A 19 28.25 10.26 1.92
CA ARG A 19 28.63 11.67 2.18
C ARG A 19 27.43 12.57 2.38
N TYR A 20 26.34 12.34 1.65
CA TYR A 20 25.09 13.08 1.86
C TYR A 20 24.45 12.71 3.20
N GLY A 21 24.49 11.45 3.60
CA GLY A 21 24.01 10.99 4.89
C GLY A 21 24.78 11.59 6.09
N GLU A 22 26.06 11.97 5.89
CA GLU A 22 26.85 12.69 6.90
C GLU A 22 26.49 14.18 6.98
N ALA A 23 26.13 14.80 5.85
CA ALA A 23 25.88 16.25 5.75
C ALA A 23 24.43 16.65 6.04
N VAL A 24 23.51 15.74 5.78
CA VAL A 24 22.08 15.96 6.01
C VAL A 24 21.61 14.86 6.93
N ASP A 25 20.84 14.12 7.02
CA ASP A 25 20.42 12.97 7.77
C ASP A 25 20.31 11.77 6.82
N LYS A 26 20.92 10.66 7.20
CA LYS A 26 20.97 9.46 6.35
C LYS A 26 19.58 8.94 6.00
N GLU A 27 18.66 8.98 6.96
CA GLU A 27 17.28 8.53 6.77
C GLU A 27 16.53 9.44 5.79
N THR A 28 16.73 10.75 5.86
CA THR A 28 16.15 11.72 4.92
C THR A 28 16.62 11.47 3.49
N VAL A 29 17.92 11.24 3.27
CA VAL A 29 18.45 10.92 1.95
C VAL A 29 17.92 9.58 1.45
N GLN A 30 17.86 8.58 2.32
CA GLN A 30 17.33 7.25 2.03
C GLN A 30 15.86 7.34 1.59
N ASN A 31 15.01 8.01 2.36
CA ASN A 31 13.58 8.17 2.04
C ASN A 31 13.37 8.93 0.74
N TYR A 32 14.18 9.95 0.46
CA TYR A 32 14.12 10.68 -0.81
C TYR A 32 14.43 9.76 -2.00
N LEU A 33 15.50 8.98 -1.93
CA LEU A 33 15.89 8.05 -2.99
C LEU A 33 14.86 6.94 -3.17
N ILE A 34 14.35 6.36 -2.09
CA ILE A 34 13.27 5.37 -2.12
C ILE A 34 12.04 5.93 -2.85
N GLY A 35 11.62 7.14 -2.52
CA GLY A 35 10.49 7.81 -3.18
C GLY A 35 10.69 7.98 -4.69
N LEU A 36 11.91 8.38 -5.09
CA LEU A 36 12.25 8.51 -6.52
C LEU A 36 12.22 7.16 -7.26
N TYR A 37 12.82 6.10 -6.68
CA TYR A 37 12.82 4.77 -7.29
C TYR A 37 11.43 4.18 -7.37
N ASN A 38 10.62 4.30 -6.31
CA ASN A 38 9.24 3.83 -6.32
C ASN A 38 8.41 4.54 -7.40
N THR A 39 8.53 5.86 -7.51
CA THR A 39 7.85 6.63 -8.57
C THR A 39 8.27 6.17 -9.96
N TYR A 40 9.55 5.96 -10.18
CA TYR A 40 10.08 5.47 -11.45
C TYR A 40 9.55 4.08 -11.80
N ILE A 41 9.58 3.15 -10.84
CA ILE A 41 9.10 1.77 -11.02
C ILE A 41 7.61 1.76 -11.31
N LEU A 42 6.80 2.49 -10.53
CA LEU A 42 5.36 2.59 -10.75
C LEU A 42 5.03 3.16 -12.13
N ARG A 43 5.77 4.18 -12.58
CA ARG A 43 5.61 4.72 -13.93
C ARG A 43 5.92 3.68 -15.01
N LEU A 44 7.00 2.90 -14.86
CA LEU A 44 7.31 1.81 -15.79
C LEU A 44 6.19 0.76 -15.82
N CYS A 45 5.69 0.36 -14.66
CA CYS A 45 4.60 -0.60 -14.55
C CYS A 45 3.31 -0.09 -15.22
N SER A 46 2.99 1.20 -15.05
CA SER A 46 1.78 1.81 -15.62
C SER A 46 1.77 1.87 -17.15
N THR A 47 2.94 1.88 -17.79
CA THR A 47 3.04 1.85 -19.27
C THR A 47 2.57 0.52 -19.87
N GLY A 48 2.45 -0.52 -19.06
CA GLY A 48 2.06 -1.86 -19.50
C GLY A 48 3.13 -2.61 -20.30
N LYS A 49 4.36 -2.09 -20.35
CA LYS A 49 5.50 -2.74 -20.99
C LYS A 49 6.25 -3.59 -19.99
N THR A 50 6.81 -4.72 -20.45
CA THR A 50 7.54 -5.67 -19.60
C THR A 50 9.00 -5.29 -19.33
N ASP A 51 9.48 -4.19 -19.92
CA ASP A 51 10.85 -3.69 -19.77
C ASP A 51 11.16 -3.16 -18.35
N TYR A 52 10.12 -2.95 -17.49
CA TYR A 52 10.33 -2.62 -16.09
C TYR A 52 11.20 -3.66 -15.36
N ARG A 53 11.09 -4.95 -15.69
CA ARG A 53 11.94 -6.00 -15.10
C ARG A 53 13.41 -5.82 -15.47
N GLN A 54 13.68 -5.44 -16.70
CA GLN A 54 15.04 -5.12 -17.14
C GLN A 54 15.58 -3.87 -16.44
N ALA A 55 14.72 -2.85 -16.23
CA ALA A 55 15.07 -1.66 -15.49
C ALA A 55 15.40 -2.00 -14.02
N LEU A 56 14.56 -2.83 -13.34
CA LEU A 56 14.83 -3.33 -12.00
C LEU A 56 16.17 -4.06 -11.90
N GLY A 57 16.51 -4.91 -12.86
CA GLY A 57 17.80 -5.58 -12.92
C GLY A 57 18.99 -4.62 -12.98
N ARG A 58 18.84 -3.50 -13.67
CA ARG A 58 19.89 -2.46 -13.78
C ARG A 58 20.08 -1.66 -12.49
N ILE A 59 19.01 -1.39 -11.77
CA ILE A 59 19.05 -0.61 -10.52
C ILE A 59 19.20 -1.49 -9.27
N GLY A 60 19.27 -2.81 -9.41
CA GLY A 60 19.32 -3.73 -8.27
C GLY A 60 20.52 -3.50 -7.34
N GLY A 61 21.64 -2.99 -7.85
CA GLY A 61 22.78 -2.56 -7.05
C GLY A 61 22.45 -1.36 -6.15
N ASP A 62 21.80 -0.36 -6.75
CA ASP A 62 21.39 0.86 -6.05
C ASP A 62 20.32 0.54 -5.00
N LEU A 63 19.36 -0.32 -5.32
CA LEU A 63 18.35 -0.75 -4.34
C LEU A 63 18.97 -1.41 -3.12
N ARG A 64 19.97 -2.27 -3.29
CA ARG A 64 20.69 -2.88 -2.16
C ARG A 64 21.38 -1.86 -1.26
N ALA A 65 21.94 -0.81 -1.86
CA ALA A 65 22.60 0.26 -1.10
C ALA A 65 21.60 1.15 -0.38
N ILE A 66 20.54 1.58 -1.09
CA ILE A 66 19.51 2.50 -0.57
C ILE A 66 18.69 1.85 0.54
N TYR A 67 18.33 0.58 0.40
CA TYR A 67 17.57 -0.15 1.39
C TYR A 67 18.45 -0.87 2.44
N ALA A 68 19.76 -0.59 2.48
CA ALA A 68 20.64 -1.20 3.44
C ALA A 68 20.18 -0.92 4.89
N GLY A 69 20.00 -1.99 5.66
CA GLY A 69 19.53 -1.91 7.04
C GLY A 69 18.02 -1.80 7.23
N MET A 70 17.23 -1.70 6.16
CA MET A 70 15.77 -1.77 6.26
C MET A 70 15.32 -3.24 6.33
N PRO A 71 14.39 -3.58 7.24
CA PRO A 71 13.89 -4.95 7.34
C PRO A 71 12.86 -5.22 6.24
N PHE A 72 13.01 -6.36 5.54
CA PHE A 72 12.04 -6.91 4.60
C PHE A 72 11.64 -8.35 4.99
N GLY A 73 11.76 -8.70 6.26
CA GLY A 73 11.52 -10.06 6.72
C GLY A 73 12.52 -11.05 6.12
N ASP A 74 12.01 -12.06 5.43
CA ASP A 74 12.82 -13.07 4.74
C ASP A 74 13.20 -12.65 3.30
N LEU A 75 12.73 -11.49 2.83
CA LEU A 75 13.03 -10.97 1.50
C LEU A 75 14.27 -10.09 1.49
N THR A 76 15.01 -10.14 0.40
CA THR A 76 15.95 -9.07 0.06
C THR A 76 15.20 -7.84 -0.45
N ALA A 77 15.81 -6.65 -0.39
CA ALA A 77 15.23 -5.43 -0.93
C ALA A 77 14.84 -5.56 -2.42
N VAL A 78 15.67 -6.27 -3.21
CA VAL A 78 15.43 -6.48 -4.65
C VAL A 78 14.21 -7.40 -4.85
N GLU A 79 14.08 -8.46 -4.07
CA GLU A 79 12.91 -9.35 -4.14
C GLU A 79 11.63 -8.63 -3.74
N ALA A 80 11.66 -7.87 -2.64
CA ALA A 80 10.52 -7.08 -2.17
C ALA A 80 10.05 -6.09 -3.25
N VAL A 81 10.97 -5.28 -3.79
CA VAL A 81 10.66 -4.29 -4.84
C VAL A 81 10.19 -4.98 -6.12
N THR A 82 10.74 -6.16 -6.47
CA THR A 82 10.31 -6.91 -7.64
C THR A 82 8.88 -7.43 -7.48
N LEU A 83 8.53 -7.98 -6.32
CA LEU A 83 7.16 -8.44 -6.03
C LEU A 83 6.15 -7.30 -6.08
N LEU A 84 6.50 -6.14 -5.51
CA LEU A 84 5.65 -4.95 -5.59
C LEU A 84 5.50 -4.47 -7.03
N ALA A 85 6.58 -4.40 -7.81
CA ALA A 85 6.52 -4.00 -9.22
C ALA A 85 5.68 -4.97 -10.06
N ASP A 86 5.85 -6.28 -9.88
CA ASP A 86 5.04 -7.30 -10.55
C ASP A 86 3.56 -7.20 -10.16
N SER A 87 3.27 -6.89 -8.90
CA SER A 87 1.90 -6.65 -8.42
C SER A 87 1.28 -5.45 -9.13
N TYR A 88 1.92 -4.30 -9.08
CA TYR A 88 1.39 -3.08 -9.69
C TYR A 88 1.31 -3.17 -11.21
N PHE A 89 2.27 -3.82 -11.88
CA PHE A 89 2.17 -4.10 -13.31
C PHE A 89 0.87 -4.86 -13.64
N ASN A 90 0.51 -5.87 -12.85
CA ASN A 90 -0.71 -6.63 -13.02
C ASN A 90 -1.96 -5.84 -12.64
N LEU A 91 -1.91 -5.00 -11.60
CA LEU A 91 -3.00 -4.11 -11.20
C LEU A 91 -3.36 -3.14 -12.33
N PHE A 92 -2.38 -2.46 -12.93
CA PHE A 92 -2.59 -1.54 -14.06
C PHE A 92 -3.12 -2.23 -15.32
N ARG A 93 -2.96 -3.54 -15.43
CA ARG A 93 -3.53 -4.37 -16.51
C ARG A 93 -4.84 -5.05 -16.14
N HIS A 94 -5.41 -4.72 -15.00
CA HIS A 94 -6.62 -5.35 -14.48
C HIS A 94 -6.50 -6.88 -14.29
N ASN A 95 -5.29 -7.40 -14.16
CA ASN A 95 -5.01 -8.80 -13.87
C ASN A 95 -4.98 -9.04 -12.36
N LEU A 96 -6.15 -8.99 -11.74
CA LEU A 96 -6.30 -9.10 -10.30
C LEU A 96 -5.76 -10.41 -9.70
N PRO A 97 -5.92 -11.59 -10.32
CA PRO A 97 -5.35 -12.81 -9.76
C PRO A 97 -3.84 -12.72 -9.53
N LEU A 98 -3.08 -12.23 -10.51
CA LEU A 98 -1.63 -12.07 -10.37
C LEU A 98 -1.26 -10.88 -9.47
N PHE A 99 -2.05 -9.82 -9.42
CA PHE A 99 -1.87 -8.74 -8.46
C PHE A 99 -1.92 -9.27 -7.03
N PHE A 100 -2.98 -9.99 -6.67
CA PHE A 100 -3.15 -10.54 -5.33
C PHE A 100 -2.11 -11.61 -5.02
N GLU A 101 -1.79 -12.50 -5.96
CA GLU A 101 -0.78 -13.54 -5.77
C GLU A 101 0.60 -12.94 -5.41
N ASN A 102 1.04 -11.90 -6.14
CA ASN A 102 2.32 -11.27 -5.89
C ASN A 102 2.32 -10.47 -4.58
N MET A 103 1.22 -9.76 -4.26
CA MET A 103 1.08 -9.08 -2.98
C MET A 103 1.09 -10.06 -1.80
N ASP A 104 0.42 -11.20 -1.91
CA ASP A 104 0.44 -12.22 -0.85
C ASP A 104 1.84 -12.82 -0.66
N LYS A 105 2.61 -13.01 -1.75
CA LYS A 105 4.03 -13.40 -1.65
C LYS A 105 4.87 -12.34 -0.94
N TYR A 106 4.64 -11.06 -1.26
CA TYR A 106 5.28 -9.94 -0.56
C TYR A 106 4.93 -9.96 0.92
N PHE A 107 3.65 -10.04 1.28
CA PHE A 107 3.22 -10.08 2.68
C PHE A 107 3.78 -11.28 3.43
N ALA A 108 3.79 -12.47 2.81
CA ALA A 108 4.34 -13.67 3.42
C ALA A 108 5.84 -13.53 3.70
N GLY A 109 6.60 -13.02 2.73
CA GLY A 109 8.05 -12.88 2.86
C GLY A 109 8.47 -11.73 3.77
N ALA A 110 7.77 -10.59 3.73
CA ALA A 110 8.05 -9.44 4.59
C ALA A 110 7.64 -9.68 6.05
N GLY A 111 6.60 -10.49 6.29
CA GLY A 111 6.22 -10.98 7.63
C GLY A 111 6.09 -9.87 8.67
N LYS A 112 6.94 -9.93 9.71
CA LYS A 112 6.92 -8.93 10.81
C LYS A 112 7.46 -7.55 10.43
N ALA A 113 8.07 -7.41 9.26
CA ALA A 113 8.54 -6.11 8.78
C ALA A 113 7.41 -5.26 8.18
N LEU A 114 6.22 -5.84 7.95
CA LEU A 114 5.06 -5.13 7.43
C LEU A 114 4.57 -4.07 8.40
N SER A 115 4.18 -2.96 7.82
CA SER A 115 3.44 -1.87 8.45
C SER A 115 1.98 -1.85 7.98
N ILE A 116 1.17 -1.03 8.60
CA ILE A 116 -0.21 -0.83 8.14
C ILE A 116 -0.26 -0.31 6.68
N ASN A 117 0.70 0.53 6.28
CA ASN A 117 0.74 1.11 4.94
C ASN A 117 0.95 0.05 3.86
N ASP A 118 1.61 -1.06 4.17
CA ASP A 118 1.80 -2.17 3.24
C ASP A 118 0.46 -2.81 2.83
N TYR A 119 -0.57 -2.71 3.67
CA TYR A 119 -1.93 -3.16 3.36
C TYR A 119 -2.81 -2.04 2.83
N THR A 120 -2.77 -0.85 3.44
CA THR A 120 -3.71 0.22 3.07
C THR A 120 -3.41 0.82 1.71
N GLN A 121 -2.12 0.99 1.35
CA GLN A 121 -1.76 1.58 0.07
C GLN A 121 -2.25 0.76 -1.14
N PRO A 122 -1.98 -0.57 -1.25
CA PRO A 122 -2.51 -1.35 -2.38
C PRO A 122 -4.05 -1.45 -2.39
N ILE A 123 -4.71 -1.38 -1.23
CA ILE A 123 -6.18 -1.27 -1.17
C ILE A 123 -6.64 0.05 -1.79
N GLU A 124 -6.06 1.17 -1.36
CA GLU A 124 -6.39 2.50 -1.89
C GLU A 124 -6.14 2.60 -3.39
N ASP A 125 -4.99 2.10 -3.86
CA ASP A 125 -4.62 2.10 -5.27
C ASP A 125 -5.60 1.27 -6.12
N LEU A 126 -6.01 0.11 -5.60
CA LEU A 126 -7.03 -0.73 -6.26
C LEU A 126 -8.36 0.01 -6.33
N TYR A 127 -8.81 0.64 -5.23
CA TYR A 127 -10.02 1.48 -5.26
C TYR A 127 -9.88 2.65 -6.23
N GLY A 128 -8.71 3.28 -6.30
CA GLY A 128 -8.43 4.36 -7.24
C GLY A 128 -8.56 3.94 -8.70
N ILE A 129 -7.95 2.81 -9.07
CA ILE A 129 -7.98 2.27 -10.45
C ILE A 129 -9.41 1.90 -10.87
N TYR A 130 -10.21 1.37 -9.95
CA TYR A 130 -11.61 1.01 -10.19
C TYR A 130 -12.62 2.10 -9.79
N GLN A 131 -12.16 3.35 -9.64
CA GLN A 131 -13.01 4.53 -9.36
C GLN A 131 -13.97 4.33 -8.18
N GLY A 132 -13.46 3.75 -7.11
CA GLY A 132 -14.20 3.48 -5.87
C GLY A 132 -15.04 2.20 -5.88
N ASN A 133 -15.10 1.47 -6.99
CA ASN A 133 -15.90 0.25 -7.10
C ASN A 133 -15.10 -0.96 -7.61
N PRO A 134 -14.26 -1.57 -6.78
CA PRO A 134 -13.56 -2.80 -7.14
C PRO A 134 -14.52 -3.90 -7.57
N PRO A 135 -14.14 -4.76 -8.54
CA PRO A 135 -15.00 -5.85 -9.01
C PRO A 135 -15.21 -6.91 -7.93
N ASP A 136 -16.30 -7.67 -8.04
CA ASP A 136 -16.73 -8.61 -7.01
C ASP A 136 -15.69 -9.70 -6.72
N ASN A 137 -14.93 -10.13 -7.72
CA ASN A 137 -13.85 -11.11 -7.54
C ASN A 137 -12.65 -10.60 -6.72
N ALA A 138 -12.54 -9.28 -6.50
CA ALA A 138 -11.52 -8.69 -5.62
C ALA A 138 -11.97 -8.67 -4.15
N ARG A 139 -13.28 -8.66 -3.89
CA ARG A 139 -13.84 -8.44 -2.55
C ARG A 139 -13.35 -9.42 -1.49
N PRO A 140 -13.26 -10.75 -1.73
CA PRO A 140 -12.77 -11.68 -0.73
C PRO A 140 -11.33 -11.37 -0.26
N MET A 141 -10.46 -10.96 -1.20
CA MET A 141 -9.08 -10.59 -0.87
C MET A 141 -9.01 -9.26 -0.11
N LEU A 142 -9.84 -8.29 -0.51
CA LEU A 142 -9.95 -7.02 0.21
C LEU A 142 -10.41 -7.23 1.66
N VAL A 143 -11.37 -8.13 1.90
CA VAL A 143 -11.79 -8.50 3.27
C VAL A 143 -10.59 -9.03 4.06
N GLN A 144 -9.81 -9.97 3.51
CA GLN A 144 -8.64 -10.53 4.18
C GLN A 144 -7.56 -9.48 4.48
N TRP A 145 -7.28 -8.58 3.53
CA TRP A 145 -6.27 -7.54 3.72
C TRP A 145 -6.71 -6.48 4.73
N LEU A 146 -8.00 -6.12 4.72
CA LEU A 146 -8.57 -5.20 5.71
C LEU A 146 -8.56 -5.80 7.12
N ASP A 147 -8.90 -7.09 7.25
CA ASP A 147 -8.81 -7.79 8.53
C ASP A 147 -7.37 -7.79 9.06
N ARG A 148 -6.37 -8.02 8.21
CA ARG A 148 -4.95 -7.94 8.60
C ARG A 148 -4.54 -6.51 8.93
N ALA A 149 -4.93 -5.51 8.14
CA ALA A 149 -4.65 -4.11 8.43
C ALA A 149 -5.19 -3.67 9.80
N LEU A 150 -6.37 -4.15 10.18
CA LEU A 150 -7.01 -3.85 11.45
C LEU A 150 -6.30 -4.45 12.67
N THR A 151 -5.32 -5.35 12.49
CA THR A 151 -4.49 -5.87 13.59
C THR A 151 -3.39 -4.89 14.03
N PHE A 152 -3.07 -3.88 13.21
CA PHE A 152 -2.05 -2.89 13.52
C PHE A 152 -2.58 -1.79 14.45
N ASP A 153 -1.66 -1.15 15.18
CA ASP A 153 -1.97 0.07 15.92
C ASP A 153 -2.20 1.24 14.95
N MET A 154 -3.25 1.99 15.19
CA MET A 154 -3.64 3.11 14.33
C MET A 154 -4.54 4.09 15.06
N THR A 155 -4.73 5.28 14.47
CA THR A 155 -5.69 6.26 14.99
C THR A 155 -7.12 5.74 14.91
N ALA A 156 -7.99 6.21 15.83
CA ALA A 156 -9.41 5.86 15.83
C ALA A 156 -10.09 6.22 14.49
N GLN A 157 -9.70 7.34 13.89
CA GLN A 157 -10.23 7.77 12.59
C GLN A 157 -9.90 6.77 11.47
N LEU A 158 -8.64 6.34 11.36
CA LEU A 158 -8.24 5.36 10.35
C LEU A 158 -8.93 4.02 10.60
N ARG A 159 -8.95 3.55 11.84
CA ARG A 159 -9.63 2.30 12.21
C ARG A 159 -11.12 2.31 11.86
N ALA A 160 -11.83 3.41 12.15
CA ALA A 160 -13.23 3.54 11.77
C ALA A 160 -13.44 3.48 10.26
N ARG A 161 -12.59 4.17 9.48
CA ARG A 161 -12.65 4.13 8.00
C ARG A 161 -12.39 2.73 7.44
N LEU A 162 -11.37 2.02 7.95
CA LEU A 162 -11.08 0.65 7.50
C LEU A 162 -12.20 -0.33 7.86
N LEU A 163 -12.84 -0.17 9.03
CA LEU A 163 -14.00 -0.98 9.43
C LEU A 163 -15.22 -0.72 8.53
N VAL A 164 -15.46 0.52 8.12
CA VAL A 164 -16.51 0.84 7.14
C VAL A 164 -16.21 0.19 5.79
N LEU A 165 -14.97 0.28 5.32
CA LEU A 165 -14.55 -0.33 4.07
C LEU A 165 -14.64 -1.87 4.13
N LEU A 166 -14.29 -2.46 5.26
CA LEU A 166 -14.46 -3.89 5.52
C LEU A 166 -15.94 -4.29 5.43
N ALA A 167 -16.82 -3.54 6.07
CA ALA A 167 -18.26 -3.79 6.03
C ALA A 167 -18.84 -3.74 4.61
N GLU A 168 -18.41 -2.77 3.81
CA GLU A 168 -18.82 -2.67 2.40
C GLU A 168 -18.42 -3.91 1.60
N ASN A 169 -17.20 -4.40 1.80
CA ASN A 169 -16.74 -5.60 1.10
C ASN A 169 -17.43 -6.87 1.62
N GLN A 170 -17.68 -6.98 2.94
CA GLN A 170 -18.44 -8.08 3.52
C GLN A 170 -19.87 -8.12 3.00
N GLN A 171 -20.54 -6.97 2.89
CA GLN A 171 -21.88 -6.87 2.30
C GLN A 171 -21.88 -7.36 0.83
N LYS A 172 -20.90 -6.91 0.04
CA LYS A 172 -20.77 -7.31 -1.37
C LYS A 172 -20.43 -8.80 -1.54
N THR A 173 -19.80 -9.42 -0.55
CA THR A 173 -19.57 -10.88 -0.54
C THR A 173 -20.72 -11.68 0.06
N GLY A 174 -21.84 -11.03 0.44
CA GLY A 174 -23.04 -11.66 0.95
C GLY A 174 -23.05 -11.90 2.46
N ASP A 175 -22.05 -11.41 3.21
CA ASP A 175 -21.96 -11.56 4.68
C ASP A 175 -22.51 -10.31 5.40
N SER A 176 -23.82 -10.06 5.27
CA SER A 176 -24.48 -8.91 5.90
C SER A 176 -24.38 -8.92 7.44
N ALA A 177 -24.26 -10.10 8.05
CA ALA A 177 -24.11 -10.20 9.50
C ALA A 177 -22.76 -9.63 9.96
N LYS A 178 -21.66 -10.00 9.28
CA LYS A 178 -20.34 -9.42 9.56
C LYS A 178 -20.27 -7.95 9.18
N ALA A 179 -20.86 -7.55 8.06
CA ALA A 179 -20.94 -6.15 7.66
C ALA A 179 -21.58 -5.29 8.75
N LYS A 180 -22.70 -5.73 9.31
CA LYS A 180 -23.36 -5.06 10.44
C LYS A 180 -22.48 -5.00 11.68
N GLN A 181 -21.77 -6.09 12.00
CA GLN A 181 -20.83 -6.12 13.12
C GLN A 181 -19.69 -5.12 12.94
N SER A 182 -19.08 -5.07 11.74
CA SER A 182 -18.00 -4.14 11.42
C SER A 182 -18.46 -2.68 11.50
N LEU A 183 -19.67 -2.35 10.99
CA LEU A 183 -20.24 -1.01 11.14
C LEU A 183 -20.51 -0.62 12.59
N ASN A 184 -21.05 -1.52 13.41
CA ASN A 184 -21.25 -1.25 14.83
C ASN A 184 -19.92 -1.00 15.54
N GLN A 185 -18.89 -1.78 15.22
CA GLN A 185 -17.55 -1.57 15.77
C GLN A 185 -16.97 -0.22 15.31
N ALA A 186 -17.12 0.14 14.02
CA ALA A 186 -16.72 1.44 13.50
C ALA A 186 -17.38 2.58 14.26
N PHE A 187 -18.69 2.47 14.53
CA PHE A 187 -19.42 3.48 15.29
C PHE A 187 -18.88 3.67 16.71
N ILE A 188 -18.55 2.58 17.40
CA ILE A 188 -17.95 2.62 18.75
C ILE A 188 -16.59 3.29 18.71
N VAL A 189 -15.74 2.91 17.73
CA VAL A 189 -14.39 3.45 17.57
C VAL A 189 -14.40 4.96 17.29
N CYS A 190 -15.44 5.49 16.66
CA CYS A 190 -15.59 6.93 16.43
C CYS A 190 -15.55 7.76 17.72
N ALA A 191 -15.89 7.18 18.89
CA ALA A 191 -15.79 7.87 20.17
C ALA A 191 -14.36 8.35 20.49
N GLY A 192 -13.34 7.67 19.96
CA GLY A 192 -11.93 8.02 20.15
C GLY A 192 -11.40 9.07 19.14
N ILE A 193 -12.23 9.60 18.24
CA ILE A 193 -11.82 10.64 17.27
C ILE A 193 -11.88 12.00 17.98
N PRO A 194 -10.73 12.71 18.05
CA PRO A 194 -10.67 13.99 18.77
C PRO A 194 -11.38 15.13 18.03
N GLU A 195 -11.45 15.08 16.71
CA GLU A 195 -12.08 16.11 15.90
C GLU A 195 -13.59 15.85 15.76
N GLU A 196 -14.41 16.67 16.46
CA GLU A 196 -15.85 16.46 16.57
C GLU A 196 -16.56 16.46 15.20
N ALA A 197 -16.16 17.34 14.29
CA ALA A 197 -16.76 17.40 12.95
C ALA A 197 -16.55 16.08 12.17
N VAL A 198 -15.33 15.53 12.21
CA VAL A 198 -14.98 14.26 11.56
C VAL A 198 -15.71 13.09 12.22
N LYS A 199 -15.78 13.10 13.55
CA LYS A 199 -16.52 12.09 14.33
C LYS A 199 -18.00 12.04 13.93
N VAL A 200 -18.68 13.19 13.94
CA VAL A 200 -20.10 13.29 13.59
C VAL A 200 -20.34 12.88 12.12
N GLN A 201 -19.50 13.32 11.21
CA GLN A 201 -19.60 12.93 9.80
C GLN A 201 -19.51 11.41 9.62
N LEU A 202 -18.51 10.76 10.23
CA LEU A 202 -18.33 9.31 10.14
C LEU A 202 -19.51 8.57 10.81
N GLN A 203 -19.95 9.02 11.97
CA GLN A 203 -21.10 8.40 12.65
C GLN A 203 -22.40 8.47 11.84
N ASN A 204 -22.65 9.59 11.17
CA ASN A 204 -23.82 9.73 10.31
C ASN A 204 -23.75 8.80 9.09
N MET A 205 -22.60 8.75 8.42
CA MET A 205 -22.36 7.82 7.32
C MET A 205 -22.54 6.35 7.74
N ILE A 206 -22.05 5.98 8.93
CA ILE A 206 -22.20 4.61 9.46
C ILE A 206 -23.67 4.29 9.75
N ARG A 207 -24.44 5.25 10.30
CA ARG A 207 -25.89 5.05 10.55
C ARG A 207 -26.66 4.84 9.24
N GLU A 208 -26.38 5.63 8.22
CA GLU A 208 -26.99 5.45 6.88
C GLU A 208 -26.70 4.04 6.38
N LYS A 209 -25.45 3.59 6.38
CA LYS A 209 -25.09 2.25 5.95
C LYS A 209 -25.73 1.12 6.77
N LEU A 210 -25.92 1.32 8.08
CA LEU A 210 -26.61 0.36 8.93
C LEU A 210 -28.10 0.24 8.60
N ASN A 211 -28.72 1.32 8.13
CA ASN A 211 -30.11 1.31 7.71
C ASN A 211 -30.32 0.65 6.33
N ASP A 212 -29.26 0.61 5.50
CA ASP A 212 -29.27 0.03 4.16
C ASP A 212 -28.93 -1.49 4.14
N LEU A 213 -28.57 -2.07 5.29
CA LEU A 213 -28.29 -3.50 5.49
C LEU A 213 -29.55 -4.30 5.84
#